data_6c95de21e15e58268ef7494d6035ef1e
#
_entry.id   6c95de21e15e58268ef7494d6035ef1e
#
_cell.length_a   1.000
_cell.length_b   1.000
_cell.length_c   1.000
_cell.angle_alpha   90.00
_cell.angle_beta   90.00
_cell.angle_gamma   90.00
#
_symmetry.space_group_name_H-M   'P 1'
#
loop_
_entity.id
_entity.type
_entity.pdbx_description
1 polymer ?
#
loop_
_entity_poly.entity_id
_entity_poly.type
_entity_poly.pdbx_seq_one_letter_code
_entity_poly.pdbx_strand_id
1 'polypeptide(L)'
;VHIKPTVIEARKYEFQMDVFTHLRYNAGSLGVRKAAHMFGWDIFPRFVSGGIWRDVLLVEKKNDYIKDFYLQTTRLENNTAQLSACYSVVLSEDFMGDYSLTVEGKCGEKRFEYNMPALWGNSGNITFTVEDPALWWPRDMGEQNLYNVTVTLRFNGDIVDTKRFDFGVRTIKLNRTDITDKDGNGEFRFEVNGEPIFIRGTNWVPMDA
;
A
#
# COMPACT_ATOMS: atom_id res chain seq x y z
N VAL A 1 -18.13 -19.26 -15.60
CA VAL A 1 -18.22 -18.12 -14.66
C VAL A 1 -19.42 -17.28 -15.07
N HIS A 2 -20.44 -17.21 -14.21
CA HIS A 2 -21.59 -16.34 -14.43
C HIS A 2 -21.30 -14.98 -13.78
N ILE A 3 -21.10 -13.95 -14.59
CA ILE A 3 -20.99 -12.57 -14.14
C ILE A 3 -22.37 -11.94 -14.32
N LYS A 4 -23.08 -11.73 -13.21
CA LYS A 4 -24.39 -11.07 -13.24
C LYS A 4 -24.17 -9.56 -13.11
N PRO A 5 -24.53 -8.73 -14.09
CA PRO A 5 -24.39 -7.29 -13.97
C PRO A 5 -25.44 -6.75 -12.98
N THR A 6 -24.98 -6.19 -11.87
CA THR A 6 -25.84 -5.50 -10.88
C THR A 6 -26.24 -4.09 -11.30
N VAL A 7 -25.69 -3.58 -12.38
CA VAL A 7 -25.91 -2.20 -12.86
C VAL A 7 -27.35 -1.92 -13.28
N ILE A 8 -28.11 -2.96 -13.70
CA ILE A 8 -29.49 -2.80 -14.17
C ILE A 8 -30.46 -2.49 -13.03
N GLU A 9 -30.22 -3.03 -11.83
CA GLU A 9 -31.07 -2.80 -10.66
C GLU A 9 -30.88 -1.41 -10.07
N ALA A 10 -29.72 -0.80 -10.29
CA ALA A 10 -29.40 0.53 -9.79
C ALA A 10 -30.32 1.63 -10.37
N ARG A 11 -30.93 1.43 -11.53
CA ARG A 11 -31.84 2.41 -12.14
C ARG A 11 -33.15 2.61 -11.38
N LYS A 12 -33.56 1.67 -10.55
CA LYS A 12 -34.79 1.75 -9.77
C LYS A 12 -34.75 2.73 -8.62
N TYR A 13 -33.55 3.17 -8.23
CA TYR A 13 -33.31 3.96 -7.04
C TYR A 13 -32.66 5.31 -7.37
N GLU A 14 -33.00 5.89 -8.49
CA GLU A 14 -32.45 7.15 -8.93
C GLU A 14 -33.09 8.31 -8.18
N PHE A 15 -32.33 8.98 -7.31
CA PHE A 15 -32.75 10.20 -6.65
C PHE A 15 -32.25 11.41 -7.43
N GLN A 16 -33.17 12.28 -7.82
CA GLN A 16 -32.81 13.56 -8.38
C GLN A 16 -32.58 14.53 -7.22
N MET A 17 -31.35 14.88 -7.00
CA MET A 17 -31.02 15.95 -6.07
C MET A 17 -31.21 17.31 -6.75
N ASP A 18 -31.46 18.30 -5.91
CA ASP A 18 -31.85 19.65 -6.18
C ASP A 18 -31.28 20.29 -7.44
N VAL A 19 -32.00 21.26 -7.97
CA VAL A 19 -31.80 21.95 -9.26
C VAL A 19 -30.40 22.55 -9.46
N PHE A 20 -29.70 22.79 -8.37
CA PHE A 20 -28.35 23.40 -8.41
C PHE A 20 -27.17 22.46 -8.51
N THR A 21 -27.34 21.17 -8.25
CA THR A 21 -26.20 20.25 -8.19
C THR A 21 -26.08 19.31 -9.38
N HIS A 22 -27.09 19.15 -10.19
CA HIS A 22 -27.14 18.19 -11.30
C HIS A 22 -26.62 16.76 -10.97
N LEU A 23 -26.39 16.51 -9.70
CA LEU A 23 -25.89 15.23 -9.20
C LEU A 23 -27.06 14.29 -8.97
N ARG A 24 -27.02 13.15 -9.62
CA ARG A 24 -27.99 12.09 -9.41
C ARG A 24 -27.33 10.98 -8.60
N TYR A 25 -27.78 10.84 -7.38
CA TYR A 25 -27.39 9.71 -6.54
C TYR A 25 -28.36 8.55 -6.77
N ASN A 26 -27.78 7.39 -6.77
CA ASN A 26 -28.47 6.17 -6.96
C ASN A 26 -28.14 5.25 -5.77
N ALA A 27 -29.16 4.75 -5.06
CA ALA A 27 -28.96 3.86 -3.93
C ALA A 27 -28.13 2.62 -4.30
N GLY A 28 -28.25 2.15 -5.55
CA GLY A 28 -27.41 1.09 -6.07
C GLY A 28 -25.92 1.42 -6.17
N SER A 29 -25.55 2.70 -6.27
CA SER A 29 -24.15 3.12 -6.31
C SER A 29 -23.38 2.80 -5.03
N LEU A 30 -24.05 2.71 -3.90
CA LEU A 30 -23.47 2.37 -2.62
C LEU A 30 -23.16 0.88 -2.46
N GLY A 31 -23.93 0.04 -3.15
CA GLY A 31 -23.79 -1.42 -3.09
C GLY A 31 -22.95 -2.04 -4.21
N VAL A 32 -22.51 -1.25 -5.18
CA VAL A 32 -21.75 -1.72 -6.35
C VAL A 32 -20.28 -1.33 -6.22
N ARG A 33 -19.38 -2.26 -6.53
CA ARG A 33 -17.92 -1.99 -6.56
C ARG A 33 -17.54 -1.20 -7.82
N LYS A 34 -18.06 0.00 -7.92
CA LYS A 34 -17.78 0.99 -8.97
C LYS A 34 -17.39 2.29 -8.32
N ALA A 35 -16.54 3.06 -8.99
CA ALA A 35 -16.18 4.39 -8.52
C ALA A 35 -17.41 5.29 -8.49
N ALA A 36 -17.58 6.04 -7.40
CA ALA A 36 -18.78 6.86 -7.20
C ALA A 36 -18.98 7.91 -8.30
N HIS A 37 -17.90 8.47 -8.86
CA HIS A 37 -17.96 9.46 -9.93
C HIS A 37 -18.60 8.96 -11.22
N MET A 38 -18.60 7.64 -11.49
CA MET A 38 -19.26 7.06 -12.67
C MET A 38 -20.77 7.30 -12.67
N PHE A 39 -21.36 7.54 -11.51
CA PHE A 39 -22.79 7.83 -11.36
C PHE A 39 -23.14 9.32 -11.55
N GLY A 40 -22.16 10.15 -11.86
CA GLY A 40 -22.21 11.57 -12.08
C GLY A 40 -21.39 12.37 -11.09
N TRP A 41 -20.73 13.41 -11.56
CA TRP A 41 -19.91 14.36 -10.78
C TRP A 41 -20.08 15.76 -11.41
N ASP A 42 -19.59 16.82 -10.74
CA ASP A 42 -19.74 18.21 -11.18
C ASP A 42 -19.51 18.44 -12.67
N ILE A 43 -18.41 17.91 -13.18
CA ILE A 43 -17.99 18.07 -14.58
C ILE A 43 -17.93 16.75 -15.33
N PHE A 44 -18.38 15.67 -14.70
CA PHE A 44 -18.35 14.33 -15.27
C PHE A 44 -19.77 13.80 -15.46
N PRO A 45 -20.20 13.50 -16.70
CA PRO A 45 -21.53 12.96 -16.95
C PRO A 45 -21.66 11.57 -16.34
N ARG A 46 -22.89 11.16 -16.09
CA ARG A 46 -23.18 9.80 -15.67
C ARG A 46 -22.86 8.82 -16.80
N PHE A 47 -21.79 8.07 -16.61
CA PHE A 47 -21.33 7.06 -17.54
C PHE A 47 -20.84 5.82 -16.79
N VAL A 48 -21.80 4.91 -16.50
CA VAL A 48 -21.50 3.68 -15.74
C VAL A 48 -21.06 2.61 -16.71
N SER A 49 -19.76 2.52 -16.96
CA SER A 49 -19.18 1.47 -17.78
C SER A 49 -19.32 0.10 -17.12
N GLY A 50 -19.36 -0.97 -17.89
CA GLY A 50 -19.41 -2.35 -17.42
C GLY A 50 -18.42 -3.21 -18.19
N GLY A 51 -17.78 -4.15 -17.49
CA GLY A 51 -16.86 -5.09 -18.13
C GLY A 51 -15.67 -5.46 -17.25
N ILE A 52 -14.87 -6.38 -17.77
CA ILE A 52 -13.57 -6.77 -17.20
C ILE A 52 -12.51 -6.00 -17.99
N TRP A 53 -11.90 -4.99 -17.36
CA TRP A 53 -10.94 -4.11 -18.01
C TRP A 53 -9.48 -4.40 -17.62
N ARG A 54 -9.27 -5.24 -16.61
CA ARG A 54 -7.94 -5.72 -16.18
C ARG A 54 -7.73 -7.15 -16.62
N ASP A 55 -6.51 -7.60 -16.60
CA ASP A 55 -6.14 -8.96 -16.94
C ASP A 55 -6.89 -9.98 -16.09
N VAL A 56 -7.26 -11.07 -16.73
CA VAL A 56 -7.83 -12.26 -16.07
C VAL A 56 -6.71 -13.29 -15.97
N LEU A 57 -6.29 -13.58 -14.74
CA LEU A 57 -5.21 -14.50 -14.46
C LEU A 57 -5.76 -15.80 -13.86
N LEU A 58 -5.29 -16.92 -14.39
CA LEU A 58 -5.43 -18.20 -13.72
C LEU A 58 -4.21 -18.39 -12.82
N VAL A 59 -4.43 -18.39 -11.51
CA VAL A 59 -3.36 -18.52 -10.51
C VAL A 59 -3.48 -19.85 -9.80
N GLU A 60 -2.44 -20.67 -9.91
CA GLU A 60 -2.29 -21.86 -9.08
C GLU A 60 -1.79 -21.42 -7.69
N LYS A 61 -2.56 -21.71 -6.66
CA LYS A 61 -2.16 -21.47 -5.27
C LYS A 61 -1.52 -22.71 -4.72
N LYS A 62 -0.32 -22.55 -4.17
CA LYS A 62 0.34 -23.57 -3.35
C LYS A 62 -0.36 -23.69 -2.00
N ASN A 63 -0.14 -24.80 -1.30
CA ASN A 63 -0.66 -25.00 0.06
C ASN A 63 0.03 -24.04 1.04
N ASP A 64 1.33 -23.79 0.83
CA ASP A 64 2.16 -22.92 1.64
C ASP A 64 2.51 -21.68 0.83
N TYR A 65 2.14 -20.50 1.32
CA TYR A 65 2.43 -19.24 0.62
C TYR A 65 2.42 -18.02 1.54
N ILE A 66 3.10 -16.98 1.11
CA ILE A 66 3.08 -15.66 1.73
C ILE A 66 1.80 -14.95 1.28
N LYS A 67 0.82 -14.85 2.18
CA LYS A 67 -0.43 -14.15 1.91
C LYS A 67 -0.20 -12.65 1.77
N ASP A 68 0.39 -12.04 2.81
CA ASP A 68 0.70 -10.63 2.85
C ASP A 68 2.07 -10.39 3.49
N PHE A 69 2.74 -9.37 3.00
CA PHE A 69 3.98 -8.86 3.58
C PHE A 69 4.04 -7.34 3.37
N TYR A 70 4.25 -6.62 4.45
CA TYR A 70 4.36 -5.16 4.44
C TYR A 70 5.61 -4.74 5.20
N LEU A 71 6.48 -3.96 4.55
CA LEU A 71 7.73 -3.43 5.11
C LEU A 71 7.64 -1.91 5.23
N GLN A 72 8.09 -1.38 6.36
CA GLN A 72 8.13 0.06 6.59
C GLN A 72 9.39 0.47 7.37
N THR A 73 9.83 1.69 7.16
CA THR A 73 10.85 2.33 8.01
C THR A 73 10.15 3.01 9.18
N THR A 74 10.46 2.58 10.40
CA THR A 74 9.85 3.14 11.61
C THR A 74 10.68 4.25 12.23
N ARG A 75 12.01 4.20 12.04
CA ARG A 75 12.96 5.16 12.59
C ARG A 75 14.18 5.29 11.69
N LEU A 76 14.73 6.48 11.65
CA LEU A 76 16.00 6.77 10.99
C LEU A 76 16.82 7.68 11.92
N GLU A 77 17.92 7.16 12.46
CA GLU A 77 18.79 7.89 13.35
C GLU A 77 20.24 7.41 13.19
N ASN A 78 21.19 8.34 13.32
CA ASN A 78 22.63 8.03 13.30
C ASN A 78 23.05 7.13 12.13
N ASN A 79 22.52 7.40 10.93
CA ASN A 79 22.77 6.61 9.73
C ASN A 79 22.31 5.15 9.83
N THR A 80 21.35 4.86 10.71
CA THR A 80 20.78 3.54 10.90
C THR A 80 19.26 3.63 10.73
N ALA A 81 18.70 2.76 9.89
CA ALA A 81 17.26 2.62 9.72
C ALA A 81 16.73 1.45 10.53
N GLN A 82 15.69 1.69 11.32
CA GLN A 82 14.89 0.62 11.91
C GLN A 82 13.74 0.28 10.96
N LEU A 83 13.70 -0.96 10.52
CA LEU A 83 12.64 -1.49 9.68
C LEU A 83 11.71 -2.36 10.51
N SER A 84 10.42 -2.28 10.19
CA SER A 84 9.39 -3.16 10.74
C SER A 84 8.64 -3.83 9.61
N ALA A 85 8.45 -5.13 9.69
CA ALA A 85 7.67 -5.88 8.72
C ALA A 85 6.54 -6.63 9.39
N CYS A 86 5.34 -6.52 8.79
CA CYS A 86 4.20 -7.36 9.12
C CYS A 86 4.11 -8.47 8.07
N TYR A 87 3.98 -9.69 8.52
CA TYR A 87 3.77 -10.82 7.62
C TYR A 87 2.49 -11.59 7.94
N SER A 88 1.92 -12.20 6.92
CA SER A 88 0.85 -13.18 7.02
C SER A 88 1.12 -14.30 6.03
N VAL A 89 1.05 -15.54 6.48
CA VAL A 89 1.31 -16.74 5.68
C VAL A 89 0.14 -17.72 5.80
N VAL A 90 0.01 -18.59 4.83
CA VAL A 90 -0.85 -19.78 4.87
C VAL A 90 0.07 -20.97 4.86
N LEU A 91 -0.09 -21.85 5.82
CA LEU A 91 0.75 -23.03 6.02
C LEU A 91 -0.12 -24.27 6.04
N SER A 92 0.35 -25.36 5.45
CA SER A 92 -0.34 -26.66 5.39
C SER A 92 -0.04 -27.54 6.59
N GLU A 93 1.11 -27.32 7.26
CA GLU A 93 1.51 -28.08 8.44
C GLU A 93 1.24 -27.30 9.72
N ASP A 94 0.83 -28.03 10.76
CA ASP A 94 0.50 -27.43 12.06
C ASP A 94 1.74 -27.02 12.86
N PHE A 95 2.89 -27.67 12.62
CA PHE A 95 4.14 -27.35 13.31
C PHE A 95 4.92 -26.25 12.61
N MET A 96 4.73 -25.05 13.07
CA MET A 96 5.32 -23.83 12.46
C MET A 96 6.84 -23.72 12.62
N GLY A 97 7.45 -24.50 13.53
CA GLY A 97 8.89 -24.50 13.77
C GLY A 97 9.74 -24.94 12.58
N ASP A 98 9.16 -25.68 11.64
CA ASP A 98 9.83 -26.13 10.41
C ASP A 98 9.81 -25.08 9.30
N TYR A 99 9.07 -23.99 9.48
CA TYR A 99 9.02 -22.87 8.55
C TYR A 99 9.96 -21.76 8.97
N SER A 100 10.66 -21.21 8.00
CA SER A 100 11.50 -20.02 8.17
C SER A 100 11.15 -18.93 7.16
N LEU A 101 11.43 -17.68 7.53
CA LEU A 101 11.23 -16.53 6.68
C LEU A 101 12.52 -15.70 6.56
N THR A 102 12.96 -15.44 5.36
CA THR A 102 14.10 -14.58 5.08
C THR A 102 13.65 -13.35 4.33
N VAL A 103 14.15 -12.19 4.70
CA VAL A 103 13.92 -10.89 4.04
C VAL A 103 15.24 -10.34 3.59
N GLU A 104 15.44 -10.22 2.30
CA GLU A 104 16.65 -9.71 1.68
C GLU A 104 16.34 -8.47 0.87
N GLY A 105 17.18 -7.43 0.96
CA GLY A 105 17.04 -6.22 0.14
C GLY A 105 18.37 -5.82 -0.48
N LYS A 106 18.34 -5.41 -1.76
CA LYS A 106 19.52 -4.96 -2.50
C LYS A 106 19.21 -3.65 -3.25
N CYS A 107 20.09 -2.65 -3.04
CA CYS A 107 20.11 -1.38 -3.77
C CYS A 107 21.57 -1.01 -4.12
N GLY A 108 21.97 -1.22 -5.37
CA GLY A 108 23.38 -1.11 -5.76
C GLY A 108 24.28 -2.03 -4.93
N GLU A 109 25.26 -1.44 -4.23
CA GLU A 109 26.16 -2.17 -3.33
C GLU A 109 25.58 -2.33 -1.91
N LYS A 110 24.54 -1.57 -1.55
CA LYS A 110 23.90 -1.65 -0.24
C LYS A 110 22.98 -2.86 -0.17
N ARG A 111 23.03 -3.56 0.96
CA ARG A 111 22.24 -4.78 1.21
C ARG A 111 21.78 -4.84 2.64
N PHE A 112 20.69 -5.52 2.88
CA PHE A 112 20.28 -5.99 4.18
C PHE A 112 19.71 -7.40 4.08
N GLU A 113 19.80 -8.12 5.18
CA GLU A 113 19.21 -9.43 5.34
C GLU A 113 18.68 -9.58 6.76
N TYR A 114 17.50 -10.16 6.87
CA TYR A 114 16.93 -10.59 8.15
C TYR A 114 16.43 -12.02 7.99
N ASN A 115 16.87 -12.88 8.89
CA ASN A 115 16.46 -14.29 8.91
C ASN A 115 15.69 -14.60 10.20
N MET A 116 14.48 -15.10 10.04
CA MET A 116 13.66 -15.68 11.09
C MET A 116 13.69 -17.20 10.93
N PRO A 117 14.48 -17.91 11.75
CA PRO A 117 14.75 -19.35 11.56
C PRO A 117 13.54 -20.23 11.84
N ALA A 118 12.54 -19.75 12.59
CA ALA A 118 11.30 -20.45 12.86
C ALA A 118 10.14 -19.46 12.94
N LEU A 119 9.01 -19.81 12.34
CA LEU A 119 7.77 -19.07 12.49
C LEU A 119 7.09 -19.42 13.82
N TRP A 120 6.55 -18.40 14.50
CA TRP A 120 5.80 -18.58 15.76
C TRP A 120 4.28 -18.44 15.57
N GLY A 121 3.84 -18.19 14.34
CA GLY A 121 2.43 -18.01 14.00
C GLY A 121 2.23 -17.71 12.52
N ASN A 122 0.99 -17.81 12.05
CA ASN A 122 0.59 -17.52 10.69
C ASN A 122 0.66 -16.02 10.35
N SER A 123 0.88 -15.16 11.33
CA SER A 123 1.11 -13.73 11.17
C SER A 123 1.92 -13.20 12.33
N GLY A 124 2.66 -12.12 12.07
CA GLY A 124 3.47 -11.49 13.09
C GLY A 124 4.12 -10.20 12.62
N ASN A 125 4.81 -9.57 13.58
CA ASN A 125 5.65 -8.41 13.35
C ASN A 125 7.10 -8.77 13.64
N ILE A 126 7.99 -8.35 12.77
CA ILE A 126 9.44 -8.42 12.95
C ILE A 126 10.04 -7.02 12.86
N THR A 127 11.08 -6.78 13.63
CA THR A 127 11.81 -5.50 13.61
C THR A 127 13.31 -5.80 13.53
N PHE A 128 13.99 -5.10 12.62
CA PHE A 128 15.43 -5.22 12.44
C PHE A 128 16.05 -3.88 12.01
N THR A 129 17.35 -3.78 12.10
CA THR A 129 18.10 -2.57 11.75
C THR A 129 18.91 -2.76 10.49
N VAL A 130 19.04 -1.68 9.72
CA VAL A 130 19.90 -1.59 8.54
C VAL A 130 20.86 -0.44 8.75
N GLU A 131 22.14 -0.73 8.82
CA GLU A 131 23.19 0.26 8.94
C GLU A 131 23.53 0.87 7.58
N ASP A 132 23.82 2.15 7.57
CA ASP A 132 24.22 2.90 6.37
C ASP A 132 23.33 2.65 5.14
N PRO A 133 21.98 2.80 5.25
CA PRO A 133 21.08 2.51 4.17
C PRO A 133 21.17 3.53 3.03
N ALA A 134 20.93 3.08 1.80
CA ALA A 134 20.64 3.97 0.70
C ALA A 134 19.24 4.58 0.88
N LEU A 135 19.17 5.86 1.26
CA LEU A 135 17.90 6.53 1.53
C LEU A 135 17.18 6.87 0.24
N TRP A 136 15.87 6.72 0.25
CA TRP A 136 14.99 7.24 -0.79
C TRP A 136 14.64 8.70 -0.49
N TRP A 137 14.75 9.55 -1.50
CA TRP A 137 14.37 10.95 -1.43
C TRP A 137 13.34 11.31 -2.49
N PRO A 138 12.47 12.32 -2.23
CA PRO A 138 11.63 12.90 -3.27
C PRO A 138 12.48 13.51 -4.39
N ARG A 139 11.86 13.70 -5.55
CA ARG A 139 12.49 14.39 -6.67
C ARG A 139 13.03 15.76 -6.23
N ASP A 140 14.19 16.14 -6.72
CA ASP A 140 14.92 17.38 -6.44
C ASP A 140 15.54 17.47 -5.03
N MET A 141 15.43 16.42 -4.21
CA MET A 141 16.04 16.39 -2.85
C MET A 141 17.14 15.33 -2.70
N GLY A 142 17.25 14.41 -3.63
CA GLY A 142 18.23 13.35 -3.61
C GLY A 142 17.84 12.18 -4.51
N GLU A 143 18.56 11.08 -4.34
CA GLU A 143 18.36 9.88 -5.14
C GLU A 143 17.11 9.10 -4.70
N GLN A 144 16.37 8.58 -5.67
CA GLN A 144 15.18 7.75 -5.45
C GLN A 144 15.59 6.28 -5.31
N ASN A 145 16.43 5.99 -4.34
CA ASN A 145 16.95 4.66 -4.11
C ASN A 145 15.85 3.68 -3.73
N LEU A 146 15.74 2.58 -4.48
CA LEU A 146 14.82 1.49 -4.21
C LEU A 146 15.59 0.19 -4.00
N TYR A 147 15.32 -0.45 -2.88
CA TYR A 147 15.78 -1.81 -2.62
C TYR A 147 14.85 -2.78 -3.34
N ASN A 148 15.40 -3.65 -4.17
CA ASN A 148 14.68 -4.83 -4.62
C ASN A 148 14.64 -5.83 -3.46
N VAL A 149 13.47 -5.99 -2.86
CA VAL A 149 13.26 -6.84 -1.69
C VAL A 149 12.72 -8.18 -2.12
N THR A 150 13.33 -9.23 -1.59
CA THR A 150 12.88 -10.62 -1.75
C THR A 150 12.55 -11.19 -0.37
N VAL A 151 11.33 -11.67 -0.23
CA VAL A 151 10.87 -12.39 0.97
C VAL A 151 10.73 -13.86 0.57
N THR A 152 11.42 -14.74 1.28
CA THR A 152 11.43 -16.18 0.99
C THR A 152 10.87 -16.95 2.17
N LEU A 153 9.82 -17.73 1.91
CA LEU A 153 9.27 -18.71 2.86
C LEU A 153 9.85 -20.07 2.54
N ARG A 154 10.36 -20.76 3.58
CA ARG A 154 10.92 -22.11 3.47
C ARG A 154 10.22 -23.06 4.43
N PHE A 155 10.14 -24.32 4.02
CA PHE A 155 9.72 -25.45 4.85
C PHE A 155 10.84 -26.49 4.84
N ASN A 156 11.35 -26.88 6.01
CA ASN A 156 12.51 -27.79 6.14
C ASN A 156 13.71 -27.41 5.27
N GLY A 157 13.92 -26.10 5.04
CA GLY A 157 15.00 -25.56 4.20
C GLY A 157 14.66 -25.39 2.72
N ASP A 158 13.62 -26.05 2.22
CA ASP A 158 13.17 -25.93 0.82
C ASP A 158 12.31 -24.68 0.62
N ILE A 159 12.51 -23.97 -0.50
CA ILE A 159 11.71 -22.79 -0.84
C ILE A 159 10.31 -23.22 -1.25
N VAL A 160 9.30 -22.78 -0.49
CA VAL A 160 7.88 -23.03 -0.80
C VAL A 160 7.23 -21.83 -1.47
N ASP A 161 7.61 -20.58 -1.10
CA ASP A 161 7.11 -19.38 -1.76
C ASP A 161 8.12 -18.22 -1.70
N THR A 162 7.96 -17.27 -2.62
CA THR A 162 8.80 -16.07 -2.72
C THR A 162 7.97 -14.88 -3.15
N LYS A 163 8.10 -13.76 -2.45
CA LYS A 163 7.48 -12.47 -2.80
C LYS A 163 8.56 -11.44 -3.09
N ARG A 164 8.37 -10.61 -4.14
CA ARG A 164 9.31 -9.55 -4.52
C ARG A 164 8.60 -8.24 -4.69
N PHE A 165 9.26 -7.15 -4.25
CA PHE A 165 8.76 -5.78 -4.40
C PHE A 165 9.90 -4.78 -4.22
N ASP A 166 9.67 -3.55 -4.67
CA ASP A 166 10.60 -2.46 -4.45
C ASP A 166 10.26 -1.70 -3.18
N PHE A 167 11.29 -1.31 -2.42
CA PHE A 167 11.16 -0.62 -1.14
C PHE A 167 12.14 0.54 -1.00
N GLY A 168 11.63 1.73 -0.72
CA GLY A 168 12.45 2.90 -0.41
C GLY A 168 12.60 3.10 1.10
N VAL A 169 13.84 3.09 1.59
CA VAL A 169 14.12 3.39 3.00
C VAL A 169 13.95 4.88 3.23
N ARG A 170 12.88 5.26 3.90
CA ARG A 170 12.56 6.65 4.23
C ARG A 170 11.64 6.75 5.43
N THR A 171 11.72 7.85 6.15
CA THR A 171 10.71 8.28 7.12
C THR A 171 9.91 9.44 6.57
N ILE A 172 8.63 9.50 6.90
CA ILE A 172 7.75 10.62 6.58
C ILE A 172 7.06 11.04 7.88
N LYS A 173 7.15 12.32 8.20
CA LYS A 173 6.55 12.90 9.40
C LYS A 173 5.72 14.12 9.01
N LEU A 174 4.54 14.24 9.56
CA LEU A 174 3.76 15.47 9.54
C LEU A 174 4.04 16.22 10.84
N ASN A 175 4.69 17.37 10.75
CA ASN A 175 4.82 18.31 11.85
C ASN A 175 3.67 19.30 11.82
N ARG A 176 2.93 19.31 12.89
CA ARG A 176 1.75 20.11 13.08
C ARG A 176 1.79 20.72 14.46
N THR A 177 1.57 22.02 14.55
CA THR A 177 1.43 22.70 15.84
C THR A 177 0.09 22.32 16.46
N ASP A 178 0.10 21.79 17.68
CA ASP A 178 -1.15 21.45 18.39
C ASP A 178 -1.87 22.71 18.90
N ILE A 179 -1.11 23.73 19.24
CA ILE A 179 -1.61 25.02 19.74
C ILE A 179 -0.98 26.11 18.87
N THR A 180 -1.80 26.91 18.22
CA THR A 180 -1.35 28.11 17.50
C THR A 180 -1.02 29.24 18.48
N ASP A 181 -0.17 30.17 18.06
CA ASP A 181 0.06 31.39 18.80
C ASP A 181 -1.20 32.30 18.84
N LYS A 182 -1.11 33.44 19.57
CA LYS A 182 -2.21 34.42 19.68
C LYS A 182 -2.66 35.02 18.34
N ASP A 183 -1.80 34.97 17.33
CA ASP A 183 -2.05 35.48 15.99
C ASP A 183 -2.54 34.37 15.03
N GLY A 184 -2.75 33.16 15.55
CA GLY A 184 -3.23 32.01 14.80
C GLY A 184 -2.16 31.28 13.98
N ASN A 185 -0.87 31.63 14.17
CA ASN A 185 0.21 30.99 13.44
C ASN A 185 0.60 29.64 14.06
N GLY A 186 0.91 28.70 13.21
CA GLY A 186 1.39 27.39 13.58
C GLY A 186 2.11 26.72 12.42
N GLU A 187 2.71 25.59 12.71
CA GLU A 187 3.37 24.79 11.70
C GLU A 187 2.44 23.70 11.15
N PHE A 188 2.47 23.53 9.85
CA PHE A 188 1.88 22.39 9.16
C PHE A 188 2.78 22.05 7.98
N ARG A 189 3.69 21.10 8.19
CA ARG A 189 4.65 20.72 7.16
C ARG A 189 4.98 19.24 7.22
N PHE A 190 5.34 18.69 6.06
CA PHE A 190 5.90 17.35 5.99
C PHE A 190 7.42 17.39 6.04
N GLU A 191 7.99 16.36 6.62
CA GLU A 191 9.42 16.06 6.62
C GLU A 191 9.65 14.68 6.04
N VAL A 192 10.65 14.56 5.18
CA VAL A 192 11.17 13.29 4.68
C VAL A 192 12.59 13.12 5.18
N ASN A 193 12.87 12.00 5.86
CA ASN A 193 14.17 11.72 6.47
C ASN A 193 14.68 12.85 7.40
N GLY A 194 13.74 13.54 8.05
CA GLY A 194 14.04 14.67 8.94
C GLY A 194 14.15 16.04 8.25
N GLU A 195 14.15 16.09 6.92
CA GLU A 195 14.24 17.33 6.16
C GLU A 195 12.85 17.83 5.74
N PRO A 196 12.53 19.12 5.96
CA PRO A 196 11.26 19.68 5.57
C PRO A 196 11.09 19.72 4.04
N ILE A 197 9.90 19.40 3.57
CA ILE A 197 9.58 19.40 2.15
C ILE A 197 8.43 20.37 1.82
N PHE A 198 8.50 20.95 0.64
CA PHE A 198 7.37 21.65 0.03
C PHE A 198 6.53 20.66 -0.78
N ILE A 199 5.27 20.46 -0.38
CA ILE A 199 4.35 19.57 -1.09
C ILE A 199 3.87 20.25 -2.37
N ARG A 200 4.20 19.68 -3.51
CA ARG A 200 3.67 20.05 -4.82
C ARG A 200 2.59 19.06 -5.20
N GLY A 201 1.38 19.52 -5.36
CA GLY A 201 0.24 18.67 -5.65
C GLY A 201 -0.83 19.38 -6.44
N THR A 202 -1.81 18.62 -6.88
CA THR A 202 -2.99 19.11 -7.57
C THR A 202 -4.19 18.25 -7.21
N ASN A 203 -5.37 18.80 -7.43
CA ASN A 203 -6.60 18.02 -7.39
C ASN A 203 -6.81 17.40 -8.78
N TRP A 204 -6.90 16.07 -8.81
CA TRP A 204 -7.15 15.34 -10.03
C TRP A 204 -8.62 14.95 -10.09
N VAL A 205 -9.35 15.49 -11.03
CA VAL A 205 -10.73 15.08 -11.31
C VAL A 205 -10.68 13.89 -12.27
N PRO A 206 -11.47 12.83 -12.03
CA PRO A 206 -11.54 11.70 -12.94
C PRO A 206 -11.91 12.16 -14.34
N MET A 207 -11.15 11.70 -15.34
CA MET A 207 -11.34 12.08 -16.75
C MET A 207 -11.93 10.93 -17.58
N ASP A 208 -12.03 9.75 -17.01
CA ASP A 208 -12.50 8.54 -17.68
C ASP A 208 -13.33 7.66 -16.74
N ALA A 209 -14.21 6.83 -17.31
CA ALA A 209 -15.15 5.95 -16.62
C ALA A 209 -14.76 4.47 -16.69
#